data_b7cbd3a6fd509fdbd20fe09be970a596
#
_entry.id   b7cbd3a6fd509fdbd20fe09be970a596
#
_cell.length_a   1.000
_cell.length_b   1.000
_cell.length_c   1.000
_cell.angle_alpha   90.00
_cell.angle_beta   90.00
_cell.angle_gamma   90.00
#
_symmetry.space_group_name_H-M   'P 1'
#
loop_
_entity.id
_entity.type
_entity.pdbx_description
1 polymer ?
#
loop_
_entity_poly.entity_id
_entity_poly.type
_entity_poly.pdbx_seq_one_letter_code
_entity_poly.pdbx_strand_id
1 'polypeptide(L)'
;PNFEECSKKIQSIIEGDKVPDSTRDEIIKAYEGLNGTALRMAVRSSANAEDLPEFSFAGQQETFLNVSTSAAIVESVHKCWASLWTPQAISYRHQNGIDQSSVAMAVVVQEMIPSEVSGILFKANPSSGERSQIILNSSFGLGEAVVSGQVTPDTFIVDRQTLNVIEKILGPKEQKIVSEDGQGVRIESTNAEERTQSSLSDKQIQELVKTSLQIESIYSGQPQDIEWAFCNGELHLLQSRPITNLPAQPIEVEWKPTPPARFVSRRQIVENMPEPICPLFEELYLTR
;
A
#
# COMPACT_ATOMS: atom_id res chain seq x y z
N PRO A 1 -1.84 30.50 -0.54
CA PRO A 1 -3.19 30.18 -0.07
C PRO A 1 -3.13 29.64 1.36
N ASN A 2 -4.11 30.00 2.21
CA ASN A 2 -4.22 29.44 3.55
C ASN A 2 -5.02 28.15 3.48
N PHE A 3 -4.33 27.03 3.22
CA PHE A 3 -4.97 25.72 3.05
C PHE A 3 -5.67 25.22 4.32
N GLU A 4 -5.17 25.58 5.51
CA GLU A 4 -5.82 25.23 6.78
C GLU A 4 -7.18 25.89 6.94
N GLU A 5 -7.29 27.19 6.61
CA GLU A 5 -8.54 27.91 6.68
C GLU A 5 -9.55 27.40 5.64
N CYS A 6 -9.09 27.14 4.41
CA CYS A 6 -9.93 26.55 3.36
C CYS A 6 -10.44 25.17 3.77
N SER A 7 -9.56 24.32 4.26
CA SER A 7 -9.91 22.98 4.76
C SER A 7 -10.98 23.04 5.85
N LYS A 8 -10.75 23.84 6.90
CA LYS A 8 -11.70 23.99 8.00
C LYS A 8 -13.09 24.44 7.53
N LYS A 9 -13.15 25.38 6.58
CA LYS A 9 -14.41 25.84 6.01
C LYS A 9 -15.13 24.74 5.23
N ILE A 10 -14.42 24.01 4.38
CA ILE A 10 -15.01 22.95 3.56
C ILE A 10 -15.46 21.78 4.44
N GLN A 11 -14.59 21.31 5.35
CA GLN A 11 -14.92 20.23 6.26
C GLN A 11 -16.11 20.57 7.16
N SER A 12 -16.18 21.80 7.69
CA SER A 12 -17.32 22.23 8.50
C SER A 12 -18.65 22.28 7.72
N ILE A 13 -18.62 22.55 6.42
CA ILE A 13 -19.81 22.48 5.56
C ILE A 13 -20.23 21.01 5.38
N ILE A 14 -19.28 20.14 5.05
CA ILE A 14 -19.56 18.71 4.86
C ILE A 14 -20.08 18.09 6.15
N GLU A 15 -19.37 18.28 7.27
CA GLU A 15 -19.74 17.71 8.58
C GLU A 15 -21.03 18.31 9.17
N GLY A 16 -21.33 19.56 8.82
CA GLY A 16 -22.55 20.26 9.24
C GLY A 16 -23.79 19.84 8.45
N ASP A 17 -23.61 19.24 7.29
CA ASP A 17 -24.69 18.69 6.47
C ASP A 17 -24.91 17.21 6.81
N LYS A 18 -26.01 16.64 6.40
CA LYS A 18 -26.32 15.22 6.61
C LYS A 18 -26.06 14.44 5.33
N VAL A 19 -25.64 13.18 5.50
CA VAL A 19 -25.66 12.23 4.37
C VAL A 19 -27.08 12.21 3.80
N PRO A 20 -27.28 12.41 2.48
CA PRO A 20 -28.60 12.39 1.87
C PRO A 20 -29.39 11.14 2.27
N ASP A 21 -30.67 11.31 2.59
CA ASP A 21 -31.51 10.22 3.14
C ASP A 21 -31.51 8.99 2.25
N SER A 22 -31.58 9.15 0.91
CA SER A 22 -31.50 8.04 -0.03
C SER A 22 -30.20 7.26 0.06
N THR A 23 -29.07 7.96 0.12
CA THR A 23 -27.73 7.35 0.22
C THR A 23 -27.54 6.67 1.58
N ARG A 24 -27.98 7.33 2.64
CA ARG A 24 -27.96 6.74 4.01
C ARG A 24 -28.74 5.43 4.06
N ASP A 25 -29.96 5.44 3.54
CA ASP A 25 -30.85 4.26 3.56
C ASP A 25 -30.30 3.11 2.71
N GLU A 26 -29.65 3.42 1.58
CA GLU A 26 -28.93 2.43 0.76
C GLU A 26 -27.73 1.82 1.48
N ILE A 27 -26.92 2.64 2.18
CA ILE A 27 -25.77 2.16 2.98
C ILE A 27 -26.27 1.22 4.09
N ILE A 28 -27.30 1.64 4.84
CA ILE A 28 -27.89 0.85 5.92
C ILE A 28 -28.40 -0.48 5.37
N LYS A 29 -29.19 -0.45 4.30
CA LYS A 29 -29.74 -1.64 3.67
C LYS A 29 -28.65 -2.59 3.17
N ALA A 30 -27.58 -2.07 2.58
CA ALA A 30 -26.46 -2.88 2.11
C ALA A 30 -25.74 -3.56 3.28
N TYR A 31 -25.48 -2.83 4.38
CA TYR A 31 -24.85 -3.39 5.58
C TYR A 31 -25.71 -4.46 6.25
N GLU A 32 -27.01 -4.21 6.42
CA GLU A 32 -27.95 -5.17 7.01
C GLU A 32 -28.14 -6.42 6.12
N GLY A 33 -27.92 -6.29 4.82
CA GLY A 33 -27.93 -7.38 3.86
C GLY A 33 -26.70 -8.29 3.91
N LEU A 34 -25.60 -7.85 4.50
CA LEU A 34 -24.44 -8.69 4.80
C LEU A 34 -24.80 -9.57 5.99
N ASN A 35 -25.08 -10.83 5.75
CA ASN A 35 -25.61 -11.84 6.67
C ASN A 35 -24.92 -11.89 8.05
N GLY A 36 -25.33 -11.03 8.98
CA GLY A 36 -24.92 -11.10 10.37
C GLY A 36 -24.87 -9.72 11.05
N THR A 37 -25.66 -9.54 12.09
CA THR A 37 -25.71 -8.32 12.91
C THR A 37 -24.45 -8.03 13.73
N ALA A 38 -23.44 -8.88 13.62
CA ALA A 38 -22.18 -8.78 14.38
C ALA A 38 -20.94 -8.52 13.51
N LEU A 39 -21.13 -8.23 12.22
CA LEU A 39 -19.99 -7.96 11.32
C LEU A 39 -19.31 -6.66 11.70
N ARG A 40 -18.00 -6.73 11.81
CA ARG A 40 -17.14 -5.57 11.96
C ARG A 40 -16.63 -5.15 10.59
N MET A 41 -16.62 -3.86 10.35
CA MET A 41 -16.28 -3.31 9.03
C MET A 41 -15.04 -2.43 9.11
N ALA A 42 -14.28 -2.44 8.03
CA ALA A 42 -13.33 -1.39 7.69
C ALA A 42 -14.00 -0.45 6.69
N VAL A 43 -14.03 0.85 6.98
CA VAL A 43 -14.56 1.89 6.09
C VAL A 43 -13.38 2.65 5.55
N ARG A 44 -13.12 2.50 4.26
CA ARG A 44 -11.89 2.96 3.58
C ARG A 44 -12.22 3.99 2.50
N SER A 45 -11.54 5.11 2.54
CA SER A 45 -11.58 6.08 1.44
C SER A 45 -10.94 5.50 0.17
N SER A 46 -11.45 5.94 -0.98
CA SER A 46 -10.94 5.58 -2.31
C SER A 46 -11.18 6.76 -3.25
N ALA A 47 -10.18 7.61 -3.39
CA ALA A 47 -10.30 8.79 -4.26
C ALA A 47 -9.82 8.46 -5.68
N ASN A 48 -10.49 9.07 -6.67
CA ASN A 48 -10.10 8.93 -8.07
C ASN A 48 -8.73 9.52 -8.41
N ALA A 49 -8.17 10.34 -7.52
CA ALA A 49 -6.84 10.94 -7.66
C ALA A 49 -5.76 10.19 -6.87
N GLU A 50 -6.08 9.06 -6.20
CA GLU A 50 -5.16 8.35 -5.32
C GLU A 50 -4.02 7.65 -6.07
N ASP A 51 -4.31 7.07 -7.23
CA ASP A 51 -3.40 6.25 -8.03
C ASP A 51 -3.04 6.88 -9.37
N LEU A 52 -2.81 8.19 -9.40
CA LEU A 52 -2.32 8.82 -10.63
C LEU A 52 -0.86 8.39 -10.91
N PRO A 53 -0.48 8.10 -12.18
CA PRO A 53 0.84 7.55 -12.54
C PRO A 53 2.03 8.35 -12.05
N GLU A 54 1.87 9.65 -11.86
CA GLU A 54 2.93 10.58 -11.42
C GLU A 54 2.75 11.02 -9.95
N PHE A 55 1.67 10.58 -9.28
CA PHE A 55 1.30 11.08 -7.97
C PHE A 55 0.81 9.94 -7.07
N SER A 56 1.27 9.90 -5.83
CA SER A 56 0.80 8.96 -4.81
C SER A 56 0.23 9.70 -3.62
N PHE A 57 -1.05 9.46 -3.35
CA PHE A 57 -1.76 9.97 -2.16
C PHE A 57 -1.74 8.96 -1.00
N ALA A 58 -0.90 7.95 -1.08
CA ALA A 58 -0.85 6.90 -0.06
C ALA A 58 -0.76 7.47 1.35
N GLY A 59 -1.67 7.05 2.23
CA GLY A 59 -1.68 7.43 3.64
C GLY A 59 -2.22 8.84 3.96
N GLN A 60 -2.79 9.56 2.99
CA GLN A 60 -3.37 10.90 3.24
C GLN A 60 -4.88 10.89 3.49
N GLN A 61 -5.51 9.72 3.41
CA GLN A 61 -6.95 9.56 3.52
C GLN A 61 -7.30 8.66 4.71
N GLU A 62 -8.47 8.90 5.30
CA GLU A 62 -8.86 8.22 6.53
C GLU A 62 -9.41 6.83 6.26
N THR A 63 -9.05 5.90 7.15
CA THR A 63 -9.62 4.56 7.27
C THR A 63 -10.16 4.38 8.67
N PHE A 64 -11.41 3.96 8.79
CA PHE A 64 -12.04 3.64 10.05
C PHE A 64 -12.15 2.13 10.20
N LEU A 65 -11.50 1.60 11.22
CA LEU A 65 -11.45 0.17 11.49
C LEU A 65 -12.41 -0.21 12.63
N ASN A 66 -12.89 -1.45 12.59
CA ASN A 66 -13.71 -2.04 13.63
C ASN A 66 -15.04 -1.28 13.86
N VAL A 67 -15.70 -0.89 12.79
CA VAL A 67 -16.99 -0.22 12.80
C VAL A 67 -18.10 -1.27 12.81
N SER A 68 -19.04 -1.21 13.76
CA SER A 68 -19.97 -2.33 14.03
C SER A 68 -21.46 -1.96 14.02
N THR A 69 -21.83 -0.71 13.73
CA THR A 69 -23.24 -0.32 13.66
C THR A 69 -23.52 0.45 12.38
N SER A 70 -24.75 0.32 11.85
CA SER A 70 -25.17 1.06 10.66
C SER A 70 -25.00 2.57 10.81
N ALA A 71 -25.31 3.13 11.97
CA ALA A 71 -25.11 4.55 12.25
C ALA A 71 -23.63 4.96 12.20
N ALA A 72 -22.74 4.17 12.80
CA ALA A 72 -21.31 4.41 12.78
C ALA A 72 -20.69 4.24 11.39
N ILE A 73 -21.22 3.33 10.58
CA ILE A 73 -20.79 3.17 9.18
C ILE A 73 -21.16 4.42 8.37
N VAL A 74 -22.38 4.90 8.48
CA VAL A 74 -22.82 6.14 7.80
C VAL A 74 -21.95 7.32 8.24
N GLU A 75 -21.67 7.45 9.54
CA GLU A 75 -20.77 8.49 10.08
C GLU A 75 -19.35 8.36 9.51
N SER A 76 -18.80 7.14 9.47
CA SER A 76 -17.46 6.88 8.91
C SER A 76 -17.38 7.19 7.43
N VAL A 77 -18.42 6.84 6.65
CA VAL A 77 -18.52 7.23 5.22
C VAL A 77 -18.49 8.75 5.07
N HIS A 78 -19.24 9.46 5.90
CA HIS A 78 -19.27 10.92 5.89
C HIS A 78 -17.91 11.54 6.21
N LYS A 79 -17.20 10.98 7.21
CA LYS A 79 -15.83 11.39 7.55
C LYS A 79 -14.85 11.11 6.43
N CYS A 80 -14.97 9.96 5.72
CA CYS A 80 -14.16 9.68 4.52
C CYS A 80 -14.34 10.78 3.46
N TRP A 81 -15.57 11.24 3.21
CA TRP A 81 -15.79 12.35 2.26
C TRP A 81 -15.14 13.64 2.73
N ALA A 82 -15.21 13.95 4.03
CA ALA A 82 -14.55 15.13 4.59
C ALA A 82 -13.02 15.04 4.49
N SER A 83 -12.44 13.85 4.59
CA SER A 83 -10.98 13.65 4.51
C SER A 83 -10.37 14.01 3.14
N LEU A 84 -11.16 14.04 2.08
CA LEU A 84 -10.75 14.54 0.76
C LEU A 84 -10.28 16.01 0.82
N TRP A 85 -10.71 16.74 1.83
CA TRP A 85 -10.50 18.18 2.00
C TRP A 85 -9.60 18.53 3.20
N THR A 86 -8.69 17.61 3.57
CA THR A 86 -7.64 17.93 4.55
C THR A 86 -6.68 18.99 3.99
N PRO A 87 -6.00 19.77 4.85
CA PRO A 87 -5.03 20.79 4.41
C PRO A 87 -3.95 20.19 3.52
N GLN A 88 -3.49 18.97 3.86
CA GLN A 88 -2.48 18.22 3.11
C GLN A 88 -2.99 17.85 1.71
N ALA A 89 -4.22 17.30 1.63
CA ALA A 89 -4.81 16.89 0.35
C ALA A 89 -5.03 18.09 -0.59
N ILE A 90 -5.53 19.23 -0.06
CA ILE A 90 -5.73 20.46 -0.82
C ILE A 90 -4.38 21.00 -1.31
N SER A 91 -3.40 21.09 -0.40
CA SER A 91 -2.05 21.58 -0.71
C SER A 91 -1.37 20.75 -1.79
N TYR A 92 -1.41 19.43 -1.64
CA TYR A 92 -0.83 18.49 -2.60
C TYR A 92 -1.44 18.66 -3.99
N ARG A 93 -2.76 18.67 -4.12
CA ARG A 93 -3.44 18.88 -5.39
C ARG A 93 -3.09 20.24 -6.02
N HIS A 94 -3.03 21.28 -5.19
CA HIS A 94 -2.63 22.61 -5.66
C HIS A 94 -1.20 22.63 -6.21
N GLN A 95 -0.24 22.02 -5.50
CA GLN A 95 1.17 21.97 -5.92
C GLN A 95 1.35 21.16 -7.22
N ASN A 96 0.52 20.17 -7.45
CA ASN A 96 0.59 19.31 -8.63
C ASN A 96 -0.36 19.74 -9.76
N GLY A 97 -0.99 20.91 -9.66
CA GLY A 97 -1.88 21.43 -10.69
C GLY A 97 -3.16 20.63 -10.93
N ILE A 98 -3.57 19.80 -9.94
CA ILE A 98 -4.79 18.99 -10.01
C ILE A 98 -5.99 19.89 -9.68
N ASP A 99 -6.99 19.88 -10.57
CA ASP A 99 -8.21 20.65 -10.36
C ASP A 99 -8.99 20.11 -9.15
N GLN A 100 -9.22 20.99 -8.17
CA GLN A 100 -9.95 20.67 -6.94
C GLN A 100 -11.40 20.22 -7.20
N SER A 101 -11.99 20.64 -8.32
CA SER A 101 -13.38 20.30 -8.68
C SER A 101 -13.49 18.92 -9.39
N SER A 102 -12.38 18.37 -9.86
CA SER A 102 -12.37 17.09 -10.59
C SER A 102 -12.22 15.87 -9.68
N VAL A 103 -11.92 16.10 -8.39
CA VAL A 103 -11.71 15.00 -7.45
C VAL A 103 -13.03 14.48 -6.88
N ALA A 104 -13.12 13.18 -6.77
CA ALA A 104 -14.24 12.47 -6.19
C ALA A 104 -13.75 11.39 -5.21
N MET A 105 -14.56 11.13 -4.18
CA MET A 105 -14.29 10.12 -3.16
C MET A 105 -15.35 9.04 -3.19
N ALA A 106 -14.96 7.82 -3.53
CA ALA A 106 -15.71 6.63 -3.20
C ALA A 106 -15.33 6.14 -1.81
N VAL A 107 -16.17 5.33 -1.20
CA VAL A 107 -15.90 4.71 0.09
C VAL A 107 -16.17 3.22 0.00
N VAL A 108 -15.19 2.42 0.36
CA VAL A 108 -15.29 0.96 0.42
C VAL A 108 -15.64 0.56 1.86
N VAL A 109 -16.77 -0.09 2.03
CA VAL A 109 -17.17 -0.70 3.30
C VAL A 109 -16.91 -2.20 3.18
N GLN A 110 -15.86 -2.67 3.85
CA GLN A 110 -15.33 -4.02 3.73
C GLN A 110 -15.44 -4.74 5.06
N GLU A 111 -15.81 -6.04 5.03
CA GLU A 111 -15.74 -6.87 6.22
C GLU A 111 -14.32 -6.90 6.78
N MET A 112 -14.20 -6.67 8.08
CA MET A 112 -12.91 -6.64 8.75
C MET A 112 -12.48 -8.03 9.17
N ILE A 113 -11.30 -8.42 8.77
CA ILE A 113 -10.69 -9.69 9.16
C ILE A 113 -10.01 -9.51 10.53
N PRO A 114 -10.35 -10.31 11.54
CA PRO A 114 -9.67 -10.29 12.84
C PRO A 114 -8.30 -10.95 12.74
N SER A 115 -7.36 -10.24 12.12
CA SER A 115 -6.05 -10.76 11.74
C SER A 115 -5.17 -11.06 12.94
N GLU A 116 -4.56 -12.25 12.93
CA GLU A 116 -3.50 -12.67 13.86
C GLU A 116 -2.15 -12.11 13.39
N VAL A 117 -1.92 -12.17 12.08
CA VAL A 117 -0.73 -11.66 11.39
C VAL A 117 -1.17 -10.98 10.11
N SER A 118 -0.58 -9.86 9.80
CA SER A 118 -0.91 -9.09 8.60
C SER A 118 0.29 -8.31 8.09
N GLY A 119 0.17 -7.76 6.91
CA GLY A 119 1.25 -6.97 6.34
C GLY A 119 1.04 -6.55 4.90
N ILE A 120 2.15 -6.21 4.26
CA ILE A 120 2.21 -5.75 2.88
C ILE A 120 3.19 -6.63 2.11
N LEU A 121 2.84 -6.93 0.86
CA LEU A 121 3.70 -7.61 -0.09
C LEU A 121 3.92 -6.72 -1.31
N PHE A 122 5.17 -6.41 -1.62
CA PHE A 122 5.58 -5.69 -2.82
C PHE A 122 6.13 -6.67 -3.86
N LYS A 123 5.58 -6.62 -5.08
CA LYS A 123 6.01 -7.47 -6.20
C LYS A 123 7.31 -7.01 -6.89
N ALA A 124 7.90 -5.95 -6.39
CA ALA A 124 9.24 -5.48 -6.71
C ALA A 124 9.81 -4.81 -5.47
N ASN A 125 11.12 -4.72 -5.37
CA ASN A 125 11.74 -3.99 -4.26
C ASN A 125 11.48 -2.47 -4.43
N PRO A 126 10.70 -1.84 -3.55
CA PRO A 126 10.31 -0.45 -3.73
C PRO A 126 11.49 0.52 -3.58
N SER A 127 12.57 0.10 -2.90
CA SER A 127 13.75 0.95 -2.68
C SER A 127 14.75 0.87 -3.82
N SER A 128 14.99 -0.32 -4.38
CA SER A 128 15.98 -0.54 -5.45
C SER A 128 15.38 -0.62 -6.85
N GLY A 129 14.07 -0.82 -6.98
CA GLY A 129 13.40 -1.12 -8.26
C GLY A 129 13.59 -2.55 -8.75
N GLU A 130 14.29 -3.40 -7.98
CA GLU A 130 14.60 -4.78 -8.36
C GLU A 130 13.33 -5.63 -8.46
N ARG A 131 13.05 -6.14 -9.66
CA ARG A 131 11.84 -6.92 -9.97
C ARG A 131 12.02 -8.43 -9.85
N SER A 132 13.24 -8.89 -9.64
CA SER A 132 13.53 -10.30 -9.35
C SER A 132 13.22 -10.66 -7.89
N GLN A 133 12.93 -9.67 -7.06
CA GLN A 133 12.65 -9.81 -5.64
C GLN A 133 11.18 -9.52 -5.33
N ILE A 134 10.64 -10.25 -4.36
CA ILE A 134 9.36 -9.97 -3.72
C ILE A 134 9.66 -9.64 -2.26
N ILE A 135 9.16 -8.51 -1.79
CA ILE A 135 9.38 -8.03 -0.42
C ILE A 135 8.11 -8.22 0.38
N LEU A 136 8.19 -8.90 1.51
CA LEU A 136 7.08 -9.02 2.46
C LEU A 136 7.46 -8.30 3.76
N ASN A 137 6.58 -7.43 4.22
CA ASN A 137 6.64 -6.83 5.53
C ASN A 137 5.47 -7.35 6.35
N SER A 138 5.71 -7.88 7.55
CA SER A 138 4.67 -8.47 8.37
C SER A 138 4.83 -8.19 9.86
N SER A 139 3.71 -8.09 10.56
CA SER A 139 3.66 -7.96 12.00
C SER A 139 2.43 -8.67 12.56
N PHE A 140 2.37 -8.82 13.87
CA PHE A 140 1.20 -9.35 14.57
C PHE A 140 0.07 -8.33 14.59
N GLY A 141 -1.17 -8.82 14.61
CA GLY A 141 -2.39 -8.01 14.67
C GLY A 141 -2.81 -7.41 13.32
N LEU A 142 -3.45 -6.26 13.37
CA LEU A 142 -4.02 -5.56 12.20
C LEU A 142 -2.94 -4.89 11.36
N GLY A 143 -3.11 -4.91 10.03
CA GLY A 143 -2.18 -4.37 9.05
C GLY A 143 -1.91 -2.87 9.16
N GLU A 144 -2.81 -2.14 9.78
CA GLU A 144 -2.65 -0.71 10.05
C GLU A 144 -1.31 -0.38 10.73
N ALA A 145 -0.82 -1.25 11.64
CA ALA A 145 0.46 -1.05 12.32
C ALA A 145 1.65 -1.01 11.35
N VAL A 146 1.60 -1.81 10.27
CA VAL A 146 2.65 -1.87 9.24
C VAL A 146 2.47 -0.73 8.23
N VAL A 147 1.24 -0.50 7.78
CA VAL A 147 0.92 0.53 6.76
C VAL A 147 1.22 1.93 7.27
N SER A 148 0.85 2.23 8.53
CA SER A 148 1.10 3.54 9.15
C SER A 148 2.54 3.75 9.65
N GLY A 149 3.40 2.71 9.55
CA GLY A 149 4.78 2.78 10.03
C GLY A 149 4.93 2.86 11.56
N GLN A 150 3.89 2.48 12.31
CA GLN A 150 3.92 2.51 13.78
C GLN A 150 4.74 1.36 14.38
N VAL A 151 5.03 0.34 13.60
CA VAL A 151 5.81 -0.81 14.02
C VAL A 151 6.94 -1.08 13.03
N THR A 152 8.08 -1.55 13.52
CA THR A 152 9.15 -2.08 12.68
C THR A 152 8.84 -3.57 12.43
N PRO A 153 8.37 -3.93 11.23
CA PRO A 153 7.91 -5.29 10.93
C PRO A 153 9.07 -6.26 10.67
N ASP A 154 8.75 -7.55 10.60
CA ASP A 154 9.62 -8.51 9.95
C ASP A 154 9.66 -8.23 8.45
N THR A 155 10.83 -8.39 7.84
CA THR A 155 11.02 -8.25 6.40
C THR A 155 11.56 -9.56 5.83
N PHE A 156 10.89 -10.06 4.78
CA PHE A 156 11.34 -11.24 4.04
C PHE A 156 11.57 -10.82 2.60
N ILE A 157 12.76 -11.16 2.09
CA ILE A 157 13.10 -11.00 0.70
C ILE A 157 13.05 -12.38 0.06
N VAL A 158 12.22 -12.51 -0.96
CA VAL A 158 11.97 -13.78 -1.67
C VAL A 158 12.42 -13.64 -3.11
N ASP A 159 13.19 -14.60 -3.60
CA ASP A 159 13.53 -14.70 -5.00
C ASP A 159 12.29 -15.09 -5.82
N ARG A 160 11.98 -14.29 -6.83
CA ARG A 160 10.78 -14.43 -7.63
C ARG A 160 10.74 -15.69 -8.48
N GLN A 161 11.90 -16.18 -8.93
CA GLN A 161 11.97 -17.34 -9.81
C GLN A 161 11.92 -18.65 -9.02
N THR A 162 12.70 -18.71 -7.95
CA THR A 162 12.82 -19.94 -7.14
C THR A 162 11.79 -20.01 -6.02
N LEU A 163 11.15 -18.88 -5.68
CA LEU A 163 10.22 -18.71 -4.55
C LEU A 163 10.86 -19.01 -3.18
N ASN A 164 12.19 -18.98 -3.11
CA ASN A 164 12.93 -19.20 -1.88
C ASN A 164 13.14 -17.87 -1.15
N VAL A 165 13.08 -17.91 0.18
CA VAL A 165 13.49 -16.79 1.01
C VAL A 165 15.00 -16.60 0.90
N ILE A 166 15.43 -15.43 0.39
CA ILE A 166 16.84 -15.05 0.25
C ILE A 166 17.34 -14.46 1.57
N GLU A 167 16.49 -13.64 2.19
CA GLU A 167 16.84 -12.92 3.41
C GLU A 167 15.63 -12.82 4.33
N LYS A 168 15.91 -12.89 5.65
CA LYS A 168 14.90 -12.76 6.70
C LYS A 168 15.45 -11.84 7.79
N ILE A 169 14.81 -10.69 7.93
CA ILE A 169 15.14 -9.67 8.92
C ILE A 169 14.00 -9.61 9.92
N LEU A 170 14.25 -10.00 11.16
CA LEU A 170 13.25 -9.91 12.23
C LEU A 170 13.25 -8.50 12.80
N GLY A 171 12.09 -7.84 12.72
CA GLY A 171 11.85 -6.57 13.36
C GLY A 171 11.57 -6.73 14.86
N PRO A 172 11.74 -5.67 15.66
CA PRO A 172 11.45 -5.70 17.09
C PRO A 172 9.95 -5.88 17.40
N LYS A 173 9.06 -5.49 16.49
CA LYS A 173 7.60 -5.65 16.62
C LYS A 173 7.09 -5.34 18.03
N GLU A 174 7.50 -4.20 18.60
CA GLU A 174 7.28 -3.89 20.03
C GLU A 174 5.81 -3.73 20.39
N GLN A 175 4.97 -3.43 19.39
CA GLN A 175 3.54 -3.23 19.55
C GLN A 175 2.76 -3.82 18.39
N LYS A 176 1.48 -4.06 18.60
CA LYS A 176 0.51 -4.48 17.60
C LYS A 176 -0.78 -3.69 17.76
N ILE A 177 -1.53 -3.57 16.68
CA ILE A 177 -2.88 -2.99 16.71
C ILE A 177 -3.87 -4.15 16.73
N VAL A 178 -4.83 -4.08 17.61
CA VAL A 178 -5.92 -5.06 17.75
C VAL A 178 -7.27 -4.36 17.79
N SER A 179 -8.32 -5.09 17.41
CA SER A 179 -9.69 -4.60 17.54
C SER A 179 -10.05 -4.40 19.01
N GLU A 180 -10.70 -3.29 19.31
CA GLU A 180 -11.24 -3.04 20.64
C GLU A 180 -12.65 -3.66 20.80
N ASP A 181 -13.02 -4.05 22.02
CA ASP A 181 -14.38 -4.46 22.29
C ASP A 181 -15.33 -3.25 22.10
N GLY A 182 -16.24 -3.36 21.12
CA GLY A 182 -17.11 -2.25 20.72
C GLY A 182 -16.72 -1.67 19.37
N GLN A 183 -16.04 -0.55 19.33
CA GLN A 183 -15.61 0.15 18.11
C GLN A 183 -14.16 0.60 18.21
N GLY A 184 -13.51 0.74 17.04
CA GLY A 184 -12.15 1.22 16.94
C GLY A 184 -11.09 0.16 17.23
N VAL A 185 -9.87 0.62 17.34
CA VAL A 185 -8.69 -0.22 17.55
C VAL A 185 -7.85 0.33 18.70
N ARG A 186 -7.08 -0.54 19.34
CA ARG A 186 -6.14 -0.14 20.38
C ARG A 186 -4.75 -0.71 20.09
N ILE A 187 -3.76 -0.04 20.64
CA ILE A 187 -2.36 -0.48 20.60
C ILE A 187 -2.10 -1.36 21.83
N GLU A 188 -1.54 -2.53 21.59
CA GLU A 188 -1.05 -3.44 22.63
C GLU A 188 0.46 -3.66 22.48
N SER A 189 1.15 -3.81 23.61
CA SER A 189 2.53 -4.27 23.58
C SER A 189 2.57 -5.76 23.25
N THR A 190 3.48 -6.15 22.37
CA THR A 190 3.76 -7.55 22.08
C THR A 190 4.50 -8.20 23.24
N ASN A 191 4.32 -9.51 23.40
CA ASN A 191 5.07 -10.28 24.40
C ASN A 191 6.51 -10.57 23.92
N ALA A 192 7.34 -11.13 24.80
CA ALA A 192 8.74 -11.42 24.50
C ALA A 192 8.93 -12.45 23.38
N GLU A 193 8.00 -13.39 23.24
CA GLU A 193 8.00 -14.40 22.19
C GLU A 193 7.70 -13.78 20.84
N GLU A 194 6.63 -12.98 20.71
CA GLU A 194 6.25 -12.26 19.50
C GLU A 194 7.38 -11.35 18.96
N ARG A 195 8.18 -10.76 19.87
CA ARG A 195 9.30 -9.88 19.49
C ARG A 195 10.47 -10.63 18.87
N THR A 196 10.69 -11.87 19.27
CA THR A 196 11.86 -12.66 18.87
C THR A 196 11.56 -13.71 17.81
N GLN A 197 10.29 -14.11 17.67
CA GLN A 197 9.86 -15.06 16.65
C GLN A 197 9.49 -14.38 15.35
N SER A 198 9.55 -15.15 14.27
CA SER A 198 9.01 -14.76 12.97
C SER A 198 7.50 -14.67 13.03
N SER A 199 6.94 -13.58 12.51
CA SER A 199 5.49 -13.41 12.39
C SER A 199 4.89 -14.34 11.33
N LEU A 200 5.67 -14.79 10.34
CA LEU A 200 5.25 -15.74 9.31
C LEU A 200 6.06 -17.03 9.36
N SER A 201 5.38 -18.15 9.12
CA SER A 201 5.99 -19.42 8.82
C SER A 201 6.39 -19.49 7.33
N ASP A 202 7.32 -20.36 6.99
CA ASP A 202 7.75 -20.57 5.60
C ASP A 202 6.59 -21.00 4.69
N LYS A 203 5.62 -21.77 5.22
CA LYS A 203 4.40 -22.16 4.49
C LYS A 203 3.55 -20.95 4.12
N GLN A 204 3.33 -20.04 5.07
CA GLN A 204 2.55 -18.83 4.83
C GLN A 204 3.26 -17.89 3.84
N ILE A 205 4.58 -17.77 3.91
CA ILE A 205 5.36 -17.00 2.94
C ILE A 205 5.17 -17.56 1.54
N GLN A 206 5.28 -18.89 1.36
CA GLN A 206 5.08 -19.53 0.07
C GLN A 206 3.66 -19.36 -0.49
N GLU A 207 2.65 -19.43 0.37
CA GLU A 207 1.25 -19.22 0.01
C GLU A 207 1.02 -17.78 -0.48
N LEU A 208 1.49 -16.78 0.28
CA LEU A 208 1.45 -15.36 -0.10
C LEU A 208 2.11 -15.10 -1.43
N VAL A 209 3.33 -15.62 -1.62
CA VAL A 209 4.08 -15.42 -2.86
C VAL A 209 3.36 -16.05 -4.06
N LYS A 210 2.88 -17.28 -3.94
CA LYS A 210 2.11 -17.93 -5.02
C LYS A 210 0.85 -17.17 -5.36
N THR A 211 0.10 -16.73 -4.35
CA THR A 211 -1.13 -15.93 -4.55
C THR A 211 -0.81 -14.59 -5.21
N SER A 212 0.27 -13.92 -4.81
CA SER A 212 0.69 -12.65 -5.41
C SER A 212 1.05 -12.77 -6.89
N LEU A 213 1.61 -13.91 -7.33
CA LEU A 213 1.88 -14.19 -8.75
C LEU A 213 0.58 -14.32 -9.56
N GLN A 214 -0.45 -14.93 -8.97
CA GLN A 214 -1.77 -15.02 -9.61
C GLN A 214 -2.42 -13.64 -9.76
N ILE A 215 -2.36 -12.81 -8.70
CA ILE A 215 -2.86 -11.43 -8.76
C ILE A 215 -2.16 -10.64 -9.87
N GLU A 216 -0.83 -10.66 -9.91
CA GLU A 216 -0.07 -9.95 -10.93
C GLU A 216 -0.45 -10.37 -12.36
N SER A 217 -0.75 -11.66 -12.58
CA SER A 217 -1.21 -12.16 -13.88
C SER A 217 -2.55 -11.54 -14.29
N ILE A 218 -3.46 -11.28 -13.33
CA ILE A 218 -4.74 -10.60 -13.55
C ILE A 218 -4.50 -9.14 -13.99
N TYR A 219 -3.48 -8.49 -13.43
CA TYR A 219 -3.08 -7.12 -13.76
C TYR A 219 -2.04 -7.04 -14.89
N SER A 220 -2.05 -8.01 -15.82
CA SER A 220 -1.20 -8.00 -17.01
C SER A 220 0.31 -7.91 -16.73
N GLY A 221 0.76 -8.44 -15.60
CA GLY A 221 2.16 -8.46 -15.19
C GLY A 221 2.65 -7.16 -14.53
N GLN A 222 1.77 -6.21 -14.27
CA GLN A 222 2.12 -5.00 -13.55
C GLN A 222 2.41 -5.32 -12.07
N PRO A 223 3.58 -4.91 -11.52
CA PRO A 223 3.91 -5.14 -10.11
C PRO A 223 2.85 -4.54 -9.17
N GLN A 224 2.47 -5.32 -8.18
CA GLN A 224 1.42 -4.96 -7.22
C GLN A 224 1.99 -4.75 -5.83
N ASP A 225 1.38 -3.83 -5.10
CA ASP A 225 1.42 -3.65 -3.66
C ASP A 225 0.14 -4.31 -3.11
N ILE A 226 0.31 -5.31 -2.24
CA ILE A 226 -0.79 -6.16 -1.78
C ILE A 226 -0.84 -6.13 -0.26
N GLU A 227 -1.97 -5.66 0.29
CA GLU A 227 -2.29 -5.81 1.71
C GLU A 227 -2.97 -7.15 1.96
N TRP A 228 -2.56 -7.83 3.01
CA TRP A 228 -3.02 -9.17 3.33
C TRP A 228 -3.11 -9.40 4.84
N ALA A 229 -3.87 -10.42 5.23
CA ALA A 229 -3.99 -10.88 6.61
C ALA A 229 -4.11 -12.41 6.67
N PHE A 230 -3.62 -13.00 7.75
CA PHE A 230 -3.93 -14.36 8.16
C PHE A 230 -4.87 -14.35 9.36
N CYS A 231 -5.91 -15.16 9.29
CA CYS A 231 -6.86 -15.41 10.36
C CYS A 231 -7.19 -16.91 10.40
N ASN A 232 -7.02 -17.56 11.54
CA ASN A 232 -7.24 -19.01 11.70
C ASN A 232 -6.49 -19.86 10.66
N GLY A 233 -5.31 -19.40 10.24
CA GLY A 233 -4.48 -20.07 9.25
C GLY A 233 -4.92 -19.86 7.79
N GLU A 234 -5.97 -19.10 7.52
CA GLU A 234 -6.46 -18.75 6.18
C GLU A 234 -5.90 -17.39 5.74
N LEU A 235 -5.51 -17.32 4.47
CA LEU A 235 -5.03 -16.09 3.83
C LEU A 235 -6.20 -15.27 3.29
N HIS A 236 -6.27 -14.01 3.69
CA HIS A 236 -7.20 -13.01 3.20
C HIS A 236 -6.45 -11.90 2.48
N LEU A 237 -6.88 -11.58 1.27
CA LEU A 237 -6.37 -10.43 0.52
C LEU A 237 -7.27 -9.24 0.82
N LEU A 238 -6.68 -8.14 1.26
CA LEU A 238 -7.42 -6.97 1.71
C LEU A 238 -7.45 -5.87 0.65
N GLN A 239 -6.34 -5.67 -0.05
CA GLN A 239 -6.20 -4.69 -1.13
C GLN A 239 -5.08 -5.12 -2.08
N SER A 240 -5.21 -4.76 -3.36
CA SER A 240 -4.12 -4.82 -4.34
C SER A 240 -4.15 -3.56 -5.19
N ARG A 241 -3.00 -2.92 -5.35
CA ARG A 241 -2.85 -1.74 -6.20
C ARG A 241 -1.55 -1.81 -6.99
N PRO A 242 -1.48 -1.18 -8.18
CA PRO A 242 -0.24 -1.09 -8.94
C PRO A 242 0.81 -0.28 -8.19
N ILE A 243 2.07 -0.72 -8.25
CA ILE A 243 3.20 0.10 -7.79
C ILE A 243 3.52 1.09 -8.91
N THR A 244 3.26 2.39 -8.67
CA THR A 244 3.41 3.44 -9.69
C THR A 244 4.80 4.07 -9.71
N ASN A 245 5.52 4.09 -8.58
CA ASN A 245 6.78 4.81 -8.39
C ASN A 245 7.97 3.86 -8.20
N LEU A 246 8.15 2.89 -9.10
CA LEU A 246 9.35 2.07 -9.08
C LEU A 246 10.52 2.81 -9.73
N PRO A 247 11.72 2.78 -9.13
CA PRO A 247 12.94 3.20 -9.81
C PRO A 247 13.08 2.49 -11.17
N ALA A 248 13.67 3.18 -12.14
CA ALA A 248 13.96 2.56 -13.43
C ALA A 248 14.83 1.30 -13.19
N GLN A 249 14.50 0.23 -13.91
CA GLN A 249 15.36 -0.97 -13.83
C GLN A 249 16.76 -0.60 -14.30
N PRO A 250 17.81 -1.08 -13.61
CA PRO A 250 19.15 -1.02 -14.15
C PRO A 250 19.16 -1.62 -15.55
N ILE A 251 19.72 -0.92 -16.49
CA ILE A 251 19.87 -1.43 -17.86
C ILE A 251 20.90 -2.57 -17.79
N GLU A 252 20.46 -3.80 -17.96
CA GLU A 252 21.40 -4.92 -18.17
C GLU A 252 22.03 -4.76 -19.54
N VAL A 253 23.24 -4.25 -19.58
CA VAL A 253 24.02 -4.12 -20.81
C VAL A 253 24.87 -5.36 -20.96
N GLU A 254 24.47 -6.28 -21.81
CA GLU A 254 25.31 -7.38 -22.23
C GLU A 254 26.33 -6.89 -23.28
N TRP A 255 27.55 -6.65 -22.85
CA TRP A 255 28.63 -6.21 -23.71
C TRP A 255 29.15 -7.36 -24.58
N LYS A 256 28.53 -7.61 -25.72
CA LYS A 256 29.03 -8.55 -26.72
C LYS A 256 29.90 -7.84 -27.77
N PRO A 257 31.12 -8.29 -28.01
CA PRO A 257 31.93 -7.72 -29.09
C PRO A 257 31.23 -7.94 -30.43
N THR A 258 31.12 -6.88 -31.24
CA THR A 258 30.63 -7.00 -32.60
C THR A 258 31.76 -7.49 -33.51
N PRO A 259 31.58 -8.58 -34.31
CA PRO A 259 32.62 -9.04 -35.23
C PRO A 259 33.14 -7.91 -36.12
N PRO A 260 34.46 -7.83 -36.36
CA PRO A 260 35.51 -8.84 -36.06
C PRO A 260 36.13 -8.72 -34.66
N ALA A 261 35.64 -7.85 -33.78
CA ALA A 261 36.15 -7.72 -32.41
C ALA A 261 35.94 -9.04 -31.64
N ARG A 262 36.92 -9.43 -30.82
CA ARG A 262 36.88 -10.64 -30.00
C ARG A 262 36.64 -10.37 -28.51
N PHE A 263 36.87 -9.11 -28.08
CA PHE A 263 36.69 -8.67 -26.72
C PHE A 263 36.39 -7.18 -26.69
N VAL A 264 35.75 -6.72 -25.61
CA VAL A 264 35.48 -5.31 -25.31
C VAL A 264 36.36 -4.90 -24.14
N SER A 265 37.02 -3.76 -24.24
CA SER A 265 37.82 -3.19 -23.15
C SER A 265 37.22 -1.86 -22.68
N ARG A 266 37.26 -1.63 -21.38
CA ARG A 266 36.85 -0.35 -20.80
C ARG A 266 37.83 0.74 -21.19
N ARG A 267 37.33 1.84 -21.79
CA ARG A 267 38.17 2.98 -22.11
C ARG A 267 38.16 4.00 -20.98
N GLN A 268 39.18 4.85 -20.94
CA GLN A 268 39.45 5.83 -19.90
C GLN A 268 38.26 6.76 -19.58
N ILE A 269 37.43 7.08 -20.59
CA ILE A 269 36.24 7.92 -20.37
C ILE A 269 35.19 7.24 -19.50
N VAL A 270 35.09 5.90 -19.55
CA VAL A 270 34.15 5.12 -18.72
C VAL A 270 34.70 4.95 -17.29
N GLU A 271 36.01 5.00 -17.11
CA GLU A 271 36.63 4.91 -15.78
C GLU A 271 36.35 6.15 -14.94
N ASN A 272 36.15 7.29 -15.59
CA ASN A 272 35.78 8.56 -14.93
C ASN A 272 34.27 8.68 -14.67
N MET A 273 33.47 7.75 -15.16
CA MET A 273 32.01 7.72 -15.00
C MET A 273 31.57 6.31 -14.54
N PRO A 274 31.77 5.95 -13.27
CA PRO A 274 31.50 4.62 -12.76
C PRO A 274 30.01 4.31 -12.65
N GLU A 275 29.16 5.32 -12.66
CA GLU A 275 27.71 5.19 -12.55
C GLU A 275 27.02 5.03 -13.91
N PRO A 276 25.77 4.53 -13.96
CA PRO A 276 25.00 4.44 -15.19
C PRO A 276 24.94 5.77 -15.93
N ILE A 277 25.22 5.75 -17.22
CA ILE A 277 25.21 6.94 -18.06
C ILE A 277 23.77 7.43 -18.19
N CYS A 278 23.53 8.72 -17.97
CA CYS A 278 22.19 9.28 -18.18
C CYS A 278 21.80 9.26 -19.67
N PRO A 279 20.50 9.17 -20.01
CA PRO A 279 20.05 9.11 -21.41
C PRO A 279 20.59 10.22 -22.31
N LEU A 280 20.75 11.42 -21.78
CA LEU A 280 21.33 12.55 -22.53
C LEU A 280 22.79 12.30 -22.91
N PHE A 281 23.58 11.68 -22.04
CA PHE A 281 24.98 11.37 -22.33
C PHE A 281 25.09 10.23 -23.34
N GLU A 282 24.23 9.23 -23.25
CA GLU A 282 24.12 8.14 -24.23
C GLU A 282 23.81 8.71 -25.61
N GLU A 283 22.82 9.57 -25.73
CA GLU A 283 22.41 10.20 -26.99
C GLU A 283 23.54 11.05 -27.59
N LEU A 284 24.26 11.83 -26.78
CA LEU A 284 25.31 12.70 -27.24
C LEU A 284 26.63 12.03 -27.61
N TYR A 285 26.96 10.88 -26.97
CA TYR A 285 28.27 10.26 -27.08
C TYR A 285 28.30 8.85 -27.66
N LEU A 286 27.18 8.12 -27.61
CA LEU A 286 27.13 6.73 -28.07
C LEU A 286 26.33 6.54 -29.36
N THR A 287 25.45 7.46 -29.71
CA THR A 287 24.58 7.38 -30.90
C THR A 287 25.07 8.19 -32.10
N ARG A 288 26.23 8.84 -32.00
CA ARG A 288 26.89 9.54 -33.12
C ARG A 288 28.04 8.78 -33.70
#